data_c72a80112c39d5aa3aca5d4c27e411e8
#
_entry.id   c72a80112c39d5aa3aca5d4c27e411e8
#
_cell.length_a   1.000
_cell.length_b   1.000
_cell.length_c   1.000
_cell.angle_alpha   90.00
_cell.angle_beta   90.00
_cell.angle_gamma   90.00
#
_symmetry.space_group_name_H-M   'P 1'
#
loop_
_entity.id
_entity.type
_entity.pdbx_description
1 polymer ?
#
loop_
_entity_poly.entity_id
_entity_poly.type
_entity_poly.pdbx_seq_one_letter_code
_entity_poly.pdbx_strand_id
1 'polypeptide(L)'
;MSQNKQQISTTEGKLCATVNFNWFLKDAEKFENGTRSEPVPATFKALVNGKEAFEELHDRIENAQHSIDIAIWGFQPSMHFKRDGKSPCIGDLLIQKALEGKKVRILVWSLPGNIQTFSEANLGNKPGVWLKDKVEGVTSEQVDYDRWWYEAIQGELDEVIVNAKTDGIVHVWEAHEIEKHEKLVEFTKSPKRTNLIYKNRKVAPQNEDFKPRILPDGRKVNHSFKDTELPDGKGTLTDGSYDFALKKFKSHHQKTVLIDYEDPDLAVGFVLEHNMVDNYWDDSNHSLKTTLPNKGKNSPTPLQDVSSIVTGQVLWDINHNFCQSWDRQNNKQWGKDPVDIGITGKRQSFTRDHYQPNPSLVDDSKLVMAQIVRTYDQPNIEDIMKVYLKNIKQTTSYIYTEKSVFSFSAIGERVY
;
A
#
# COMPACT_ATOMS: atom_id res chain seq x y z
N MET A 1 9.31 -27.30 22.72
CA MET A 1 8.72 -26.80 21.46
C MET A 1 9.00 -27.82 20.37
N SER A 2 7.99 -28.40 19.72
CA SER A 2 8.24 -29.33 18.63
C SER A 2 8.69 -28.52 17.41
N GLN A 3 9.92 -28.70 16.98
CA GLN A 3 10.41 -28.17 15.70
C GLN A 3 9.95 -29.13 14.60
N ASN A 4 9.08 -28.66 13.72
CA ASN A 4 8.70 -29.44 12.55
C ASN A 4 9.66 -29.12 11.40
N LYS A 5 10.25 -30.13 10.81
CA LYS A 5 11.01 -30.01 9.55
C LYS A 5 10.01 -30.16 8.40
N GLN A 6 9.96 -29.19 7.55
CA GLN A 6 9.16 -29.22 6.33
C GLN A 6 10.08 -29.11 5.13
N GLN A 7 9.80 -29.94 4.12
CA GLN A 7 10.43 -29.85 2.84
C GLN A 7 9.70 -28.82 1.98
N ILE A 8 10.42 -27.84 1.45
CA ILE A 8 9.88 -26.76 0.62
C ILE A 8 10.39 -27.00 -0.80
N SER A 9 9.48 -27.04 -1.76
CA SER A 9 9.83 -27.07 -3.18
C SER A 9 10.07 -25.66 -3.69
N THR A 10 11.08 -25.49 -4.51
CA THR A 10 11.43 -24.22 -5.19
C THR A 10 11.71 -24.51 -6.65
N THR A 11 11.86 -23.47 -7.45
CA THR A 11 12.32 -23.59 -8.86
C THR A 11 13.72 -24.20 -8.97
N GLU A 12 14.53 -24.12 -7.91
CA GLU A 12 15.91 -24.65 -7.85
C GLU A 12 16.00 -26.05 -7.22
N GLY A 13 14.89 -26.60 -6.73
CA GLY A 13 14.85 -27.91 -6.11
C GLY A 13 14.10 -27.96 -4.78
N LYS A 14 14.45 -28.95 -3.94
CA LYS A 14 13.81 -29.18 -2.64
C LYS A 14 14.75 -28.77 -1.52
N LEU A 15 14.30 -27.82 -0.70
CA LEU A 15 15.01 -27.37 0.50
C LEU A 15 14.27 -27.81 1.76
N CYS A 16 15.01 -28.04 2.83
CA CYS A 16 14.44 -28.34 4.13
C CYS A 16 14.62 -27.13 5.05
N ALA A 17 13.51 -26.65 5.62
CA ALA A 17 13.52 -25.60 6.63
C ALA A 17 12.96 -26.11 7.97
N THR A 18 13.50 -25.58 9.06
CA THR A 18 12.92 -25.78 10.40
C THR A 18 11.94 -24.65 10.66
N VAL A 19 10.67 -24.97 10.89
CA VAL A 19 9.61 -24.01 11.03
C VAL A 19 8.94 -24.17 12.41
N ASN A 20 8.76 -23.05 13.11
CA ASN A 20 7.96 -23.01 14.32
C ASN A 20 6.56 -22.50 14.01
N PHE A 21 5.64 -23.42 13.77
CA PHE A 21 4.24 -23.08 13.44
C PHE A 21 3.46 -22.43 14.58
N ASN A 22 3.99 -22.36 15.79
CA ASN A 22 3.31 -21.71 16.91
C ASN A 22 3.17 -20.19 16.72
N TRP A 23 4.02 -19.56 15.92
CA TRP A 23 3.93 -18.13 15.63
C TRP A 23 2.85 -17.76 14.62
N PHE A 24 2.37 -18.71 13.82
CA PHE A 24 1.33 -18.48 12.81
C PHE A 24 -0.07 -18.56 13.39
N LEU A 25 -1.01 -17.85 12.83
CA LEU A 25 -2.42 -17.87 13.22
C LEU A 25 -3.11 -19.09 12.57
N LYS A 26 -3.65 -19.99 13.41
CA LYS A 26 -4.36 -21.20 12.94
C LYS A 26 -5.77 -20.89 12.43
N ASP A 27 -6.45 -19.94 13.08
CA ASP A 27 -7.82 -19.54 12.77
C ASP A 27 -7.85 -18.21 12.01
N ALA A 28 -6.96 -18.08 11.04
CA ALA A 28 -6.93 -16.93 10.13
C ALA A 28 -8.14 -16.94 9.18
N GLU A 29 -8.31 -15.85 8.44
CA GLU A 29 -9.38 -15.66 7.47
C GLU A 29 -9.63 -16.90 6.63
N LYS A 30 -10.92 -17.25 6.51
CA LYS A 30 -11.39 -18.27 5.55
C LYS A 30 -11.98 -17.53 4.34
N PHE A 31 -11.44 -17.83 3.18
CA PHE A 31 -11.88 -17.25 1.91
C PHE A 31 -13.17 -17.90 1.38
N GLU A 32 -13.83 -17.27 0.44
CA GLU A 32 -15.08 -17.76 -0.15
C GLU A 32 -14.94 -19.13 -0.80
N ASN A 33 -13.78 -19.42 -1.39
CA ASN A 33 -13.46 -20.73 -1.98
C ASN A 33 -13.15 -21.82 -0.95
N GLY A 34 -13.24 -21.52 0.34
CA GLY A 34 -13.01 -22.47 1.44
C GLY A 34 -11.56 -22.58 1.92
N THR A 35 -10.57 -22.03 1.20
CA THR A 35 -9.18 -21.95 1.66
C THR A 35 -9.04 -20.98 2.84
N ARG A 36 -7.95 -21.09 3.59
CA ARG A 36 -7.61 -20.16 4.67
C ARG A 36 -6.28 -19.49 4.35
N SER A 37 -6.08 -18.30 4.93
CA SER A 37 -4.73 -17.77 5.09
C SER A 37 -3.95 -18.71 6.01
N GLU A 38 -2.93 -19.35 5.48
CA GLU A 38 -2.13 -20.35 6.18
C GLU A 38 -0.64 -20.10 5.93
N PRO A 39 0.25 -20.63 6.75
CA PRO A 39 1.68 -20.59 6.48
C PRO A 39 1.99 -21.36 5.20
N VAL A 40 2.61 -20.67 4.27
CA VAL A 40 2.97 -21.21 2.95
C VAL A 40 4.45 -20.96 2.64
N PRO A 41 5.07 -21.79 1.77
CA PRO A 41 6.43 -21.56 1.30
C PRO A 41 6.54 -20.25 0.53
N ALA A 42 7.58 -19.47 0.87
CA ALA A 42 7.88 -18.19 0.24
C ALA A 42 9.39 -17.88 0.28
N THR A 43 9.83 -16.94 -0.53
CA THR A 43 11.06 -16.22 -0.26
C THR A 43 10.76 -14.90 0.43
N PHE A 44 11.69 -14.38 1.18
CA PHE A 44 11.58 -13.11 1.87
C PHE A 44 12.91 -12.37 1.86
N LYS A 45 12.86 -11.09 1.50
CA LYS A 45 13.94 -10.12 1.69
C LYS A 45 13.37 -8.88 2.35
N ALA A 46 13.96 -8.47 3.47
CA ALA A 46 13.69 -7.17 4.06
C ALA A 46 14.31 -6.06 3.22
N LEU A 47 13.60 -4.95 3.07
CA LEU A 47 14.04 -3.73 2.38
C LEU A 47 14.02 -2.62 3.42
N VAL A 48 15.21 -2.21 3.84
CA VAL A 48 15.38 -1.27 4.95
C VAL A 48 15.51 0.15 4.41
N ASN A 49 14.70 1.04 4.92
CA ASN A 49 14.58 2.44 4.49
C ASN A 49 14.04 2.62 3.05
N GLY A 50 13.61 3.83 2.76
CA GLY A 50 12.96 4.16 1.49
C GLY A 50 13.87 3.94 0.28
N LYS A 51 15.15 4.23 0.39
CA LYS A 51 16.10 4.04 -0.72
C LYS A 51 16.08 2.59 -1.23
N GLU A 52 16.31 1.64 -0.34
CA GLU A 52 16.36 0.21 -0.74
C GLU A 52 15.00 -0.28 -1.25
N ALA A 53 13.91 0.11 -0.55
CA ALA A 53 12.57 -0.30 -0.94
C ALA A 53 12.15 0.26 -2.30
N PHE A 54 12.42 1.54 -2.56
CA PHE A 54 11.99 2.19 -3.80
C PHE A 54 12.91 1.85 -4.98
N GLU A 55 14.21 1.68 -4.78
CA GLU A 55 15.12 1.23 -5.84
C GLU A 55 14.73 -0.18 -6.33
N GLU A 56 14.51 -1.12 -5.42
CA GLU A 56 14.06 -2.48 -5.78
C GLU A 56 12.69 -2.44 -6.49
N LEU A 57 11.76 -1.64 -5.98
CA LEU A 57 10.43 -1.51 -6.59
C LEU A 57 10.50 -0.88 -7.98
N HIS A 58 11.34 0.16 -8.17
CA HIS A 58 11.58 0.77 -9.48
C HIS A 58 12.04 -0.27 -10.49
N ASP A 59 13.06 -1.06 -10.12
CA ASP A 59 13.64 -2.05 -11.03
C ASP A 59 12.65 -3.13 -11.43
N ARG A 60 11.81 -3.57 -10.49
CA ARG A 60 10.74 -4.53 -10.79
C ARG A 60 9.68 -3.94 -11.72
N ILE A 61 9.27 -2.70 -11.50
CA ILE A 61 8.31 -2.02 -12.36
C ILE A 61 8.90 -1.80 -13.76
N GLU A 62 10.14 -1.33 -13.86
CA GLU A 62 10.83 -1.11 -15.12
C GLU A 62 10.92 -2.39 -15.97
N ASN A 63 11.15 -3.53 -15.32
CA ASN A 63 11.27 -4.82 -15.98
C ASN A 63 9.96 -5.61 -16.12
N ALA A 64 8.83 -5.06 -15.63
CA ALA A 64 7.52 -5.72 -15.70
C ALA A 64 7.10 -6.08 -17.13
N GLN A 65 6.63 -7.33 -17.31
CA GLN A 65 6.26 -7.87 -18.62
C GLN A 65 4.76 -7.91 -18.87
N HIS A 66 3.92 -7.99 -17.83
CA HIS A 66 2.49 -8.20 -17.94
C HIS A 66 1.66 -7.19 -17.16
N SER A 67 1.89 -7.09 -15.85
CA SER A 67 1.03 -6.29 -14.98
C SER A 67 1.74 -5.69 -13.77
N ILE A 68 1.19 -4.58 -13.30
CA ILE A 68 1.63 -3.86 -12.10
C ILE A 68 0.37 -3.50 -11.32
N ASP A 69 0.19 -4.06 -10.13
CA ASP A 69 -0.95 -3.82 -9.27
C ASP A 69 -0.50 -3.19 -7.96
N ILE A 70 -0.90 -1.96 -7.72
CA ILE A 70 -0.51 -1.17 -6.55
C ILE A 70 -1.74 -0.92 -5.69
N ALA A 71 -1.73 -1.35 -4.43
CA ALA A 71 -2.65 -0.91 -3.40
C ALA A 71 -1.86 -0.14 -2.35
N ILE A 72 -2.15 1.15 -2.17
CA ILE A 72 -1.33 2.05 -1.36
C ILE A 72 -2.20 3.04 -0.59
N TRP A 73 -1.66 3.58 0.51
CA TRP A 73 -2.32 4.61 1.29
C TRP A 73 -2.05 6.02 0.73
N GLY A 74 -0.79 6.33 0.35
CA GLY A 74 -0.39 7.59 -0.28
C GLY A 74 0.40 7.35 -1.57
N PHE A 75 0.10 8.13 -2.62
CA PHE A 75 0.72 8.02 -3.94
C PHE A 75 0.99 9.40 -4.54
N GLN A 76 2.26 9.69 -4.83
CA GLN A 76 2.74 10.92 -5.45
C GLN A 76 3.38 10.59 -6.80
N PRO A 77 2.73 10.92 -7.93
CA PRO A 77 3.26 10.60 -9.27
C PRO A 77 4.64 11.19 -9.55
N SER A 78 4.95 12.38 -9.04
CA SER A 78 6.24 13.06 -9.23
C SER A 78 7.39 12.50 -8.40
N MET A 79 7.12 11.53 -7.51
CA MET A 79 8.16 10.95 -6.68
C MET A 79 9.17 10.15 -7.51
N HIS A 80 10.46 10.39 -7.29
CA HIS A 80 11.53 9.57 -7.84
C HIS A 80 11.88 8.43 -6.90
N PHE A 81 11.70 7.20 -7.36
CA PHE A 81 12.08 6.00 -6.62
C PHE A 81 13.59 5.79 -6.64
N LYS A 82 14.21 5.87 -7.82
CA LYS A 82 15.65 5.99 -7.98
C LYS A 82 16.05 7.45 -8.04
N ARG A 83 17.02 7.85 -7.22
CA ARG A 83 17.47 9.24 -7.13
C ARG A 83 18.90 9.40 -7.65
N ASP A 84 19.11 8.88 -8.84
CA ASP A 84 20.40 8.90 -9.58
C ASP A 84 20.53 10.10 -10.52
N GLY A 85 19.53 10.98 -10.56
CA GLY A 85 19.46 12.15 -11.44
C GLY A 85 19.07 11.85 -12.87
N LYS A 86 18.73 10.61 -13.20
CA LYS A 86 18.42 10.15 -14.58
C LYS A 86 17.13 9.37 -14.68
N SER A 87 16.82 8.54 -13.69
CA SER A 87 15.64 7.69 -13.67
C SER A 87 14.37 8.52 -13.61
N PRO A 88 13.30 8.12 -14.32
CA PRO A 88 12.04 8.84 -14.32
C PRO A 88 11.38 8.82 -12.94
N CYS A 89 10.46 9.74 -12.70
CA CYS A 89 9.54 9.63 -11.57
C CYS A 89 8.57 8.46 -11.77
N ILE A 90 7.91 8.01 -10.70
CA ILE A 90 7.02 6.85 -10.76
C ILE A 90 5.85 7.07 -11.72
N GLY A 91 5.33 8.29 -11.81
CA GLY A 91 4.25 8.64 -12.75
C GLY A 91 4.64 8.40 -14.20
N ASP A 92 5.82 8.86 -14.62
CA ASP A 92 6.34 8.62 -15.98
C ASP A 92 6.63 7.14 -16.24
N LEU A 93 7.18 6.44 -15.26
CA LEU A 93 7.50 5.00 -15.39
C LEU A 93 6.21 4.18 -15.61
N LEU A 94 5.17 4.44 -14.84
CA LEU A 94 3.88 3.74 -14.97
C LEU A 94 3.17 4.07 -16.30
N ILE A 95 3.24 5.32 -16.76
CA ILE A 95 2.75 5.73 -18.07
C ILE A 95 3.50 4.99 -19.17
N GLN A 96 4.83 4.93 -19.08
CA GLN A 96 5.65 4.20 -20.04
C GLN A 96 5.24 2.73 -20.12
N LYS A 97 5.07 2.06 -18.97
CA LYS A 97 4.61 0.65 -18.93
C LYS A 97 3.22 0.48 -19.57
N ALA A 98 2.31 1.40 -19.34
CA ALA A 98 0.99 1.38 -19.98
C ALA A 98 1.08 1.57 -21.51
N LEU A 99 1.94 2.47 -21.99
CA LEU A 99 2.22 2.66 -23.42
C LEU A 99 2.88 1.43 -24.05
N GLU A 100 3.69 0.68 -23.30
CA GLU A 100 4.23 -0.62 -23.71
C GLU A 100 3.16 -1.73 -23.75
N GLY A 101 1.94 -1.46 -23.29
CA GLY A 101 0.82 -2.41 -23.28
C GLY A 101 0.65 -3.20 -21.99
N LYS A 102 1.46 -2.92 -20.96
CA LYS A 102 1.34 -3.57 -19.66
C LYS A 102 0.11 -3.06 -18.91
N LYS A 103 -0.52 -3.91 -18.10
CA LYS A 103 -1.68 -3.52 -17.30
C LYS A 103 -1.23 -2.90 -15.97
N VAL A 104 -1.52 -1.62 -15.79
CA VAL A 104 -1.19 -0.87 -14.58
C VAL A 104 -2.47 -0.56 -13.82
N ARG A 105 -2.57 -1.00 -12.56
CA ARG A 105 -3.73 -0.78 -11.70
C ARG A 105 -3.28 -0.17 -10.38
N ILE A 106 -3.84 0.97 -10.04
CA ILE A 106 -3.47 1.72 -8.84
C ILE A 106 -4.72 1.94 -7.99
N LEU A 107 -4.69 1.47 -6.77
CA LEU A 107 -5.75 1.58 -5.78
C LEU A 107 -5.25 2.38 -4.59
N VAL A 108 -5.68 3.64 -4.47
CA VAL A 108 -5.23 4.56 -3.42
C VAL A 108 -6.35 4.83 -2.44
N TRP A 109 -6.04 4.84 -1.13
CA TRP A 109 -7.02 5.18 -0.11
C TRP A 109 -7.55 6.61 -0.29
N SER A 110 -8.86 6.78 -0.05
CA SER A 110 -9.51 8.08 -0.17
C SER A 110 -10.70 8.15 0.77
N LEU A 111 -10.90 9.32 1.38
CA LEU A 111 -12.11 9.66 2.12
C LEU A 111 -13.15 10.32 1.20
N PRO A 112 -14.46 10.21 1.52
CA PRO A 112 -15.51 10.94 0.80
C PRO A 112 -15.22 12.44 0.78
N GLY A 113 -15.32 13.06 -0.39
CA GLY A 113 -15.07 14.50 -0.57
C GLY A 113 -13.59 14.91 -0.47
N ASN A 114 -12.65 13.97 -0.53
CA ASN A 114 -11.20 14.22 -0.40
C ASN A 114 -10.83 14.94 0.91
N ILE A 115 -11.59 14.71 1.99
CA ILE A 115 -11.38 15.33 3.30
C ILE A 115 -10.02 14.93 3.91
N GLN A 116 -9.44 13.77 3.48
CA GLN A 116 -8.09 13.36 3.89
C GLN A 116 -7.03 14.44 3.62
N THR A 117 -7.23 15.28 2.62
CA THR A 117 -6.31 16.37 2.29
C THR A 117 -6.20 17.41 3.40
N PHE A 118 -7.16 17.46 4.33
CA PHE A 118 -7.08 18.35 5.50
C PHE A 118 -6.28 17.77 6.67
N SER A 119 -6.23 16.43 6.79
CA SER A 119 -5.56 15.77 7.92
C SER A 119 -4.16 15.29 7.58
N GLU A 120 -3.96 14.85 6.34
CA GLU A 120 -2.73 14.20 5.88
C GLU A 120 -2.31 14.79 4.53
N ALA A 121 -1.50 15.83 4.58
CA ALA A 121 -1.03 16.56 3.40
C ALA A 121 -0.30 15.66 2.37
N ASN A 122 0.26 14.54 2.81
CA ASN A 122 1.22 13.73 2.07
C ASN A 122 0.61 12.52 1.39
N LEU A 123 -0.68 12.49 1.11
CA LEU A 123 -1.29 11.30 0.54
C LEU A 123 -1.23 11.22 -0.97
N GLY A 124 -0.72 12.25 -1.65
CA GLY A 124 -0.56 12.25 -3.09
C GLY A 124 -1.87 12.19 -3.89
N ASN A 125 -3.01 12.13 -3.21
CA ASN A 125 -4.33 12.07 -3.83
C ASN A 125 -4.75 13.45 -4.30
N LYS A 126 -4.54 13.80 -5.55
CA LYS A 126 -4.85 15.10 -6.12
C LYS A 126 -4.41 16.24 -5.19
N PRO A 127 -3.26 16.85 -5.39
CA PRO A 127 -2.77 17.89 -4.50
C PRO A 127 -3.82 19.00 -4.40
N GLY A 128 -4.35 19.18 -3.21
CA GLY A 128 -5.23 20.31 -2.89
C GLY A 128 -4.41 21.59 -2.87
N VAL A 129 -4.98 22.71 -3.34
CA VAL A 129 -4.33 24.01 -3.32
C VAL A 129 -3.90 24.41 -1.91
N TRP A 130 -4.66 24.03 -0.91
CA TRP A 130 -4.44 24.32 0.50
C TRP A 130 -3.23 23.63 1.11
N LEU A 131 -2.66 22.65 0.44
CA LEU A 131 -1.64 21.75 0.98
C LEU A 131 -0.30 21.87 0.28
N LYS A 132 -0.21 22.74 -0.74
CA LYS A 132 1.02 22.97 -1.51
C LYS A 132 2.26 23.14 -0.62
N ASP A 133 2.10 23.87 0.48
CA ASP A 133 3.21 24.24 1.40
C ASP A 133 3.37 23.25 2.57
N LYS A 134 2.58 22.17 2.63
CA LYS A 134 2.59 21.22 3.76
C LYS A 134 3.34 19.93 3.48
N VAL A 135 3.62 19.62 2.23
CA VAL A 135 4.36 18.41 1.86
C VAL A 135 5.84 18.71 1.96
N GLU A 136 6.46 18.18 3.00
CA GLU A 136 7.87 18.41 3.28
C GLU A 136 8.75 17.90 2.14
N GLY A 137 9.58 18.78 1.59
CA GLY A 137 10.55 18.45 0.54
C GLY A 137 10.00 18.47 -0.89
N VAL A 138 8.69 18.61 -1.08
CA VAL A 138 8.08 18.62 -2.43
C VAL A 138 8.20 20.03 -3.05
N THR A 139 8.65 20.08 -4.31
CA THR A 139 8.79 21.34 -5.06
C THR A 139 7.50 21.76 -5.75
N SER A 140 7.43 23.03 -6.17
CA SER A 140 6.28 23.53 -6.94
C SER A 140 6.09 22.76 -8.25
N GLU A 141 7.18 22.46 -8.93
CA GLU A 141 7.19 21.71 -10.20
C GLU A 141 6.64 20.31 -10.00
N GLN A 142 6.94 19.66 -8.88
CA GLN A 142 6.37 18.35 -8.55
C GLN A 142 4.85 18.44 -8.33
N VAL A 143 4.39 19.47 -7.62
CA VAL A 143 2.95 19.68 -7.40
C VAL A 143 2.21 19.89 -8.71
N ASP A 144 2.77 20.69 -9.63
CA ASP A 144 2.17 20.93 -10.93
C ASP A 144 2.19 19.67 -11.79
N TYR A 145 3.31 18.93 -11.80
CA TYR A 145 3.40 17.62 -12.46
C TYR A 145 2.33 16.64 -11.94
N ASP A 146 2.13 16.53 -10.63
CA ASP A 146 1.14 15.63 -10.05
C ASP A 146 -0.27 15.97 -10.56
N ARG A 147 -0.62 17.25 -10.71
CA ARG A 147 -1.89 17.68 -11.29
C ARG A 147 -2.02 17.26 -12.73
N TRP A 148 -1.01 17.55 -13.56
CA TRP A 148 -1.00 17.18 -14.98
C TRP A 148 -1.09 15.67 -15.16
N TRP A 149 -0.43 14.90 -14.31
CA TRP A 149 -0.50 13.45 -14.36
C TRP A 149 -1.94 12.94 -14.15
N TYR A 150 -2.64 13.49 -13.16
CA TYR A 150 -4.05 13.12 -12.92
C TYR A 150 -4.97 13.52 -14.08
N GLU A 151 -4.77 14.65 -14.71
CA GLU A 151 -5.52 15.05 -15.91
C GLU A 151 -5.18 14.15 -17.11
N ALA A 152 -3.90 13.81 -17.29
CA ALA A 152 -3.44 12.93 -18.36
C ALA A 152 -4.08 11.53 -18.29
N ILE A 153 -4.14 10.91 -17.13
CA ILE A 153 -4.74 9.58 -16.98
C ILE A 153 -6.26 9.60 -17.19
N GLN A 154 -6.90 10.75 -17.03
CA GLN A 154 -8.32 10.96 -17.36
C GLN A 154 -8.55 11.27 -18.83
N GLY A 155 -7.51 11.63 -19.58
CA GLY A 155 -7.61 12.10 -20.96
C GLY A 155 -8.12 13.54 -21.07
N GLU A 156 -7.90 14.33 -20.03
CA GLU A 156 -8.39 15.70 -19.89
C GLU A 156 -7.26 16.74 -20.03
N LEU A 157 -6.00 16.31 -20.19
CA LEU A 157 -4.87 17.19 -20.39
C LEU A 157 -4.90 17.76 -21.82
N ASP A 158 -5.10 19.07 -21.95
CA ASP A 158 -5.10 19.78 -23.23
C ASP A 158 -3.70 20.34 -23.54
N GLU A 159 -3.31 20.32 -24.84
CA GLU A 159 -2.01 20.81 -25.29
C GLU A 159 -1.90 22.34 -25.32
N VAL A 160 -3.02 23.04 -25.43
CA VAL A 160 -3.00 24.50 -25.66
C VAL A 160 -3.11 25.26 -24.34
N ILE A 161 -4.03 24.89 -23.49
CA ILE A 161 -4.23 25.45 -22.15
C ILE A 161 -4.72 24.33 -21.25
N VAL A 162 -3.95 24.00 -20.22
CA VAL A 162 -4.40 23.03 -19.25
C VAL A 162 -5.24 23.71 -18.19
N ASN A 163 -6.51 23.32 -18.15
CA ASN A 163 -7.44 23.68 -17.10
C ASN A 163 -7.64 22.47 -16.21
N ALA A 164 -6.88 22.35 -15.13
CA ALA A 164 -7.13 21.35 -14.11
C ALA A 164 -8.08 21.89 -13.06
N LYS A 165 -9.20 21.20 -12.87
CA LYS A 165 -10.10 21.44 -11.75
C LYS A 165 -9.73 20.49 -10.62
N THR A 166 -8.74 20.86 -9.87
CA THR A 166 -8.45 20.20 -8.60
C THR A 166 -9.06 21.05 -7.49
N ASP A 167 -9.76 20.45 -6.54
CA ASP A 167 -10.26 21.12 -5.33
C ASP A 167 -11.22 22.31 -5.55
N GLY A 168 -11.90 22.37 -6.70
CA GLY A 168 -12.83 23.45 -7.04
C GLY A 168 -12.17 24.73 -7.58
N ILE A 169 -10.85 24.76 -7.73
CA ILE A 169 -10.10 25.87 -8.31
C ILE A 169 -9.64 25.48 -9.72
N VAL A 170 -9.74 26.41 -10.66
CA VAL A 170 -9.22 26.24 -12.01
C VAL A 170 -7.77 26.70 -12.02
N HIS A 171 -6.85 25.78 -12.32
CA HIS A 171 -5.46 26.08 -12.59
C HIS A 171 -5.27 26.17 -14.10
N VAL A 172 -4.56 27.19 -14.56
CA VAL A 172 -4.27 27.43 -15.97
C VAL A 172 -2.76 27.46 -16.12
N TRP A 173 -2.23 26.65 -17.03
CA TRP A 173 -0.82 26.64 -17.41
C TRP A 173 -0.65 26.95 -18.89
N GLU A 174 0.45 27.59 -19.22
CA GLU A 174 0.82 27.83 -20.60
C GLU A 174 1.29 26.52 -21.26
N ALA A 175 1.01 26.37 -22.56
CA ALA A 175 1.37 25.16 -23.32
C ALA A 175 2.87 24.79 -23.17
N HIS A 176 3.76 25.78 -23.21
CA HIS A 176 5.20 25.56 -23.07
C HIS A 176 5.66 24.99 -21.72
N GLU A 177 4.86 25.11 -20.67
CA GLU A 177 5.16 24.51 -19.36
C GLU A 177 4.93 23.00 -19.41
N ILE A 178 4.02 22.54 -20.25
CA ILE A 178 3.64 21.13 -20.41
C ILE A 178 4.49 20.44 -21.46
N GLU A 179 4.99 21.17 -22.45
CA GLU A 179 5.86 20.61 -23.51
C GLU A 179 7.10 19.89 -22.94
N LYS A 180 7.54 20.28 -21.76
CA LYS A 180 8.61 19.59 -21.02
C LYS A 180 8.22 18.19 -20.58
N HIS A 181 6.93 17.87 -20.62
CA HIS A 181 6.34 16.60 -20.19
C HIS A 181 5.66 15.88 -21.36
N GLU A 182 6.39 15.74 -22.48
CA GLU A 182 5.90 15.12 -23.72
C GLU A 182 5.18 13.79 -23.49
N LYS A 183 5.67 12.97 -22.55
CA LYS A 183 5.05 11.68 -22.22
C LYS A 183 3.62 11.83 -21.69
N LEU A 184 3.33 12.86 -20.90
CA LEU A 184 1.98 13.10 -20.38
C LEU A 184 1.03 13.46 -21.53
N VAL A 185 1.47 14.32 -22.43
CA VAL A 185 0.68 14.75 -23.59
C VAL A 185 0.43 13.58 -24.54
N GLU A 186 1.46 12.79 -24.86
CA GLU A 186 1.33 11.58 -25.66
C GLU A 186 0.35 10.60 -25.04
N PHE A 187 0.50 10.35 -23.74
CA PHE A 187 -0.34 9.41 -23.03
C PHE A 187 -1.81 9.81 -23.00
N THR A 188 -2.09 11.11 -22.83
CA THR A 188 -3.46 11.66 -22.82
C THR A 188 -4.24 11.28 -24.07
N LYS A 189 -3.58 11.30 -25.23
CA LYS A 189 -4.17 11.01 -26.54
C LYS A 189 -4.12 9.53 -26.91
N SER A 190 -3.31 8.74 -26.21
CA SER A 190 -3.06 7.36 -26.57
C SER A 190 -4.27 6.47 -26.26
N PRO A 191 -4.69 5.59 -27.18
CA PRO A 191 -5.68 4.56 -26.88
C PRO A 191 -5.18 3.59 -25.79
N LYS A 192 -3.88 3.46 -25.60
CA LYS A 192 -3.25 2.65 -24.57
C LYS A 192 -3.39 3.23 -23.16
N ARG A 193 -3.90 4.46 -23.03
CA ARG A 193 -4.24 5.08 -21.75
C ARG A 193 -5.12 4.18 -20.89
N THR A 194 -6.00 3.40 -21.50
CA THR A 194 -6.85 2.44 -20.81
C THR A 194 -6.09 1.29 -20.14
N ASN A 195 -4.80 1.13 -20.39
CA ASN A 195 -3.96 0.17 -19.68
C ASN A 195 -3.56 0.65 -18.28
N LEU A 196 -3.66 1.95 -17.99
CA LEU A 196 -3.45 2.50 -16.65
C LEU A 196 -4.79 2.89 -16.05
N ILE A 197 -5.16 2.26 -14.95
CA ILE A 197 -6.41 2.51 -14.24
C ILE A 197 -6.10 2.91 -12.80
N TYR A 198 -6.60 4.06 -12.39
CA TYR A 198 -6.50 4.57 -11.03
C TYR A 198 -7.87 4.53 -10.36
N LYS A 199 -7.95 3.97 -9.15
CA LYS A 199 -9.17 3.93 -8.36
C LYS A 199 -8.93 4.47 -6.95
N ASN A 200 -9.92 5.19 -6.44
CA ASN A 200 -9.97 5.60 -5.05
C ASN A 200 -10.60 4.48 -4.20
N ARG A 201 -9.85 3.97 -3.22
CA ARG A 201 -10.32 2.99 -2.25
C ARG A 201 -11.08 3.69 -1.14
N LYS A 202 -12.39 3.74 -1.27
CA LYS A 202 -13.30 4.27 -0.24
C LYS A 202 -13.59 3.18 0.79
N VAL A 203 -13.57 3.56 2.05
CA VAL A 203 -14.11 2.72 3.11
C VAL A 203 -15.62 2.93 3.12
N ALA A 204 -16.39 1.84 3.00
CA ALA A 204 -17.85 1.94 3.06
C ALA A 204 -18.27 2.54 4.41
N PRO A 205 -19.20 3.52 4.43
CA PRO A 205 -19.81 3.93 5.67
C PRO A 205 -20.52 2.71 6.26
N GLN A 206 -20.14 2.28 7.44
CA GLN A 206 -20.91 1.25 8.13
C GLN A 206 -22.20 1.89 8.60
N ASN A 207 -23.33 1.49 8.01
CA ASN A 207 -24.67 1.76 8.53
C ASN A 207 -25.03 0.80 9.68
N GLU A 208 -24.15 -0.10 10.05
CA GLU A 208 -24.36 -0.97 11.20
C GLU A 208 -23.75 -0.31 12.43
N ASP A 209 -24.57 -0.18 13.46
CA ASP A 209 -24.13 0.18 14.80
C ASP A 209 -22.95 -0.72 15.18
N PHE A 210 -21.86 -0.12 15.67
CA PHE A 210 -20.75 -0.85 16.25
C PHE A 210 -21.32 -1.74 17.35
N LYS A 211 -21.55 -3.01 17.03
CA LYS A 211 -21.94 -3.97 18.05
C LYS A 211 -20.80 -4.06 19.04
N PRO A 212 -21.09 -3.88 20.32
CA PRO A 212 -20.05 -3.99 21.34
C PRO A 212 -19.38 -5.35 21.21
N ARG A 213 -18.06 -5.36 21.19
CA ARG A 213 -17.29 -6.59 21.16
C ARG A 213 -17.51 -7.34 22.46
N ILE A 214 -17.92 -8.58 22.37
CA ILE A 214 -18.02 -9.45 23.55
C ILE A 214 -16.68 -10.18 23.70
N LEU A 215 -15.99 -9.93 24.79
CA LEU A 215 -14.78 -10.66 25.15
C LEU A 215 -15.12 -12.12 25.48
N PRO A 216 -14.13 -13.04 25.45
CA PRO A 216 -14.34 -14.44 25.83
C PRO A 216 -14.88 -14.64 27.25
N ASP A 217 -14.73 -13.65 28.14
CA ASP A 217 -15.24 -13.63 29.50
C ASP A 217 -16.65 -13.03 29.61
N GLY A 218 -17.32 -12.72 28.49
CA GLY A 218 -18.68 -12.18 28.44
C GLY A 218 -18.78 -10.68 28.62
N ARG A 219 -17.69 -9.94 28.88
CA ARG A 219 -17.70 -8.48 29.01
C ARG A 219 -17.94 -7.82 27.66
N LYS A 220 -18.82 -6.83 27.60
CA LYS A 220 -19.01 -5.98 26.44
C LYS A 220 -17.98 -4.85 26.49
N VAL A 221 -17.06 -4.84 25.55
CA VAL A 221 -16.15 -3.70 25.34
C VAL A 221 -16.77 -2.82 24.29
N ASN A 222 -17.31 -1.68 24.69
CA ASN A 222 -17.54 -0.60 23.79
C ASN A 222 -16.16 -0.07 23.38
N HIS A 223 -15.89 0.07 22.10
CA HIS A 223 -14.68 0.74 21.62
C HIS A 223 -14.74 2.27 21.86
N SER A 224 -15.18 2.69 23.04
CA SER A 224 -14.97 4.03 23.50
C SER A 224 -13.62 4.04 24.20
N PHE A 225 -12.70 4.83 23.70
CA PHE A 225 -11.39 5.10 24.34
C PHE A 225 -11.57 5.96 25.61
N LYS A 226 -12.62 5.69 26.38
CA LYS A 226 -12.90 6.41 27.64
C LYS A 226 -11.83 6.28 28.69
N ASP A 227 -10.99 5.25 28.59
CA ASP A 227 -10.06 4.88 29.64
C ASP A 227 -8.60 5.27 29.36
N THR A 228 -8.33 6.02 28.30
CA THR A 228 -7.02 6.64 28.11
C THR A 228 -7.05 8.08 28.60
N GLU A 229 -6.99 8.29 29.89
CA GLU A 229 -6.45 9.51 30.44
C GLU A 229 -4.99 9.62 29.99
N LEU A 230 -4.71 10.56 29.09
CA LEU A 230 -3.34 10.94 28.80
C LEU A 230 -2.71 11.42 30.13
N PRO A 231 -1.45 11.03 30.43
CA PRO A 231 -0.82 11.34 31.70
C PRO A 231 -0.75 12.81 32.10
N ASP A 232 -1.03 13.70 31.15
CA ASP A 232 -0.94 15.16 31.34
C ASP A 232 -2.30 15.90 31.34
N GLY A 233 -3.41 15.20 31.28
CA GLY A 233 -4.75 15.79 31.44
C GLY A 233 -5.14 16.86 30.40
N LYS A 234 -4.40 16.96 29.31
CA LYS A 234 -4.64 17.97 28.26
C LYS A 234 -5.10 17.30 26.98
N GLY A 235 -6.38 17.48 26.67
CA GLY A 235 -6.93 17.22 25.36
C GLY A 235 -7.80 15.96 25.21
N THR A 236 -8.85 15.86 26.00
CA THR A 236 -9.94 14.94 25.71
C THR A 236 -10.76 15.48 24.54
N LEU A 237 -10.65 14.79 23.39
CA LEU A 237 -11.73 14.87 22.41
C LEU A 237 -12.98 14.34 23.10
N THR A 238 -14.07 15.10 23.05
CA THR A 238 -15.35 14.63 23.62
C THR A 238 -15.76 13.32 22.96
N ASP A 239 -16.31 12.37 23.68
CA ASP A 239 -16.72 11.03 23.22
C ASP A 239 -17.40 11.04 21.83
N GLY A 240 -18.25 12.02 21.58
CA GLY A 240 -18.97 12.15 20.31
C GLY A 240 -18.11 12.53 19.11
N SER A 241 -17.06 13.31 19.30
CA SER A 241 -16.17 13.71 18.19
C SER A 241 -15.21 12.56 17.82
N TYR A 242 -14.78 11.77 18.79
CA TYR A 242 -13.93 10.61 18.56
C TYR A 242 -14.70 9.46 17.89
N ASP A 243 -15.90 9.15 18.37
CA ASP A 243 -16.81 8.17 17.75
C ASP A 243 -17.17 8.59 16.32
N PHE A 244 -17.42 9.89 16.09
CA PHE A 244 -17.65 10.42 14.77
C PHE A 244 -16.43 10.25 13.87
N ALA A 245 -15.24 10.58 14.37
CA ALA A 245 -14.00 10.44 13.61
C ALA A 245 -13.72 8.96 13.25
N LEU A 246 -13.82 8.03 14.19
CA LEU A 246 -13.65 6.60 13.95
C LEU A 246 -14.68 6.01 12.99
N LYS A 247 -15.92 6.48 13.03
CA LYS A 247 -16.99 6.03 12.13
C LYS A 247 -16.86 6.60 10.72
N LYS A 248 -16.38 7.83 10.58
CA LYS A 248 -16.33 8.56 9.31
C LYS A 248 -14.97 8.53 8.62
N PHE A 249 -13.87 8.38 9.38
CA PHE A 249 -12.49 8.51 8.88
C PHE A 249 -11.71 7.19 8.94
N LYS A 250 -12.38 6.07 8.67
CA LYS A 250 -11.71 4.78 8.58
C LYS A 250 -10.66 4.80 7.47
N SER A 251 -9.52 4.18 7.75
CA SER A 251 -8.42 4.09 6.81
C SER A 251 -8.07 2.63 6.51
N HIS A 252 -7.76 2.36 5.26
CA HIS A 252 -7.05 1.15 4.85
C HIS A 252 -5.57 1.48 4.68
N HIS A 253 -4.78 1.26 5.73
CA HIS A 253 -3.36 1.57 5.75
C HIS A 253 -2.49 0.47 5.10
N GLN A 254 -3.08 -0.35 4.26
CA GLN A 254 -2.40 -1.42 3.54
C GLN A 254 -1.60 -0.86 2.37
N LYS A 255 -0.40 -1.37 2.20
CA LYS A 255 0.51 -1.01 1.12
C LYS A 255 1.10 -2.29 0.54
N THR A 256 0.61 -2.68 -0.64
CA THR A 256 1.06 -3.89 -1.33
C THR A 256 1.23 -3.62 -2.81
N VAL A 257 2.22 -4.27 -3.43
CA VAL A 257 2.40 -4.26 -4.88
C VAL A 257 2.55 -5.70 -5.36
N LEU A 258 1.91 -6.01 -6.49
CA LEU A 258 2.14 -7.23 -7.24
C LEU A 258 2.63 -6.88 -8.63
N ILE A 259 3.66 -7.55 -9.08
CA ILE A 259 4.21 -7.37 -10.42
C ILE A 259 4.18 -8.72 -11.11
N ASP A 260 3.68 -8.73 -12.33
CA ASP A 260 3.57 -9.90 -13.21
C ASP A 260 2.84 -11.10 -12.58
N TYR A 261 1.78 -10.83 -11.79
CA TYR A 261 1.05 -11.87 -11.07
C TYR A 261 0.52 -12.98 -12.00
N GLU A 262 0.15 -12.65 -13.22
CA GLU A 262 -0.37 -13.61 -14.20
C GLU A 262 0.73 -14.51 -14.82
N ASP A 263 2.00 -14.28 -14.45
CA ASP A 263 3.14 -15.11 -14.84
C ASP A 263 3.87 -15.61 -13.59
N PRO A 264 3.56 -16.85 -13.11
CA PRO A 264 4.15 -17.37 -11.88
C PRO A 264 5.68 -17.43 -11.83
N ASP A 265 6.35 -17.51 -12.98
CA ASP A 265 7.81 -17.56 -13.05
C ASP A 265 8.45 -16.17 -12.86
N LEU A 266 7.72 -15.10 -13.13
CA LEU A 266 8.16 -13.70 -13.00
C LEU A 266 7.54 -12.99 -11.80
N ALA A 267 6.49 -13.56 -11.21
CA ALA A 267 5.68 -12.90 -10.20
C ALA A 267 6.46 -12.55 -8.93
N VAL A 268 6.39 -11.30 -8.54
CA VAL A 268 6.90 -10.82 -7.24
C VAL A 268 5.84 -9.99 -6.51
N GLY A 269 5.91 -10.01 -5.19
CA GLY A 269 5.03 -9.22 -4.33
C GLY A 269 5.80 -8.37 -3.34
N PHE A 270 5.27 -7.21 -3.03
CA PHE A 270 5.77 -6.33 -1.97
C PHE A 270 4.72 -6.15 -0.89
N VAL A 271 5.17 -6.16 0.36
CA VAL A 271 4.42 -5.67 1.51
C VAL A 271 5.22 -4.50 2.07
N LEU A 272 4.65 -3.31 1.97
CA LEU A 272 5.35 -2.07 2.24
C LEU A 272 4.86 -1.43 3.54
N GLU A 273 5.77 -0.76 4.27
CA GLU A 273 5.42 0.27 5.25
C GLU A 273 5.58 1.68 4.64
N HIS A 274 6.45 1.83 3.65
CA HIS A 274 6.66 3.09 2.95
C HIS A 274 5.44 3.47 2.10
N ASN A 275 4.94 4.71 2.25
CA ASN A 275 4.06 5.31 1.26
C ASN A 275 4.88 5.79 0.05
N MET A 276 4.26 5.83 -1.12
CA MET A 276 4.89 6.33 -2.34
C MET A 276 4.82 7.86 -2.41
N VAL A 277 5.42 8.52 -1.42
CA VAL A 277 5.53 9.99 -1.32
C VAL A 277 6.92 10.39 -0.85
N ASP A 278 7.39 11.55 -1.27
CA ASP A 278 8.80 11.96 -1.16
C ASP A 278 9.41 11.88 0.23
N ASN A 279 8.66 12.23 1.27
CA ASN A 279 9.16 12.19 2.65
C ASN A 279 9.41 10.78 3.19
N TYR A 280 8.94 9.72 2.50
CA TYR A 280 9.26 8.33 2.84
C TYR A 280 10.57 7.84 2.21
N TRP A 281 11.18 8.65 1.33
CA TRP A 281 12.49 8.30 0.79
C TRP A 281 13.60 8.77 1.73
N ASP A 282 14.26 7.86 2.37
CA ASP A 282 15.45 8.10 3.20
C ASP A 282 16.45 6.96 3.00
N ASP A 283 17.71 7.20 3.31
CA ASP A 283 18.77 6.19 3.29
C ASP A 283 19.32 5.93 4.71
N SER A 284 20.24 5.00 4.83
CA SER A 284 20.82 4.60 6.13
C SER A 284 21.63 5.69 6.83
N ASN A 285 21.91 6.81 6.16
CA ASN A 285 22.62 7.94 6.78
C ASN A 285 21.68 8.87 7.55
N HIS A 286 20.39 8.83 7.27
CA HIS A 286 19.35 9.67 7.88
C HIS A 286 19.74 11.14 7.93
N SER A 287 20.31 11.65 6.81
CA SER A 287 20.84 13.00 6.72
C SER A 287 19.76 14.06 6.90
N LEU A 288 20.06 15.11 7.66
CA LEU A 288 19.22 16.31 7.73
C LEU A 288 19.41 17.24 6.51
N LYS A 289 20.46 17.00 5.71
CA LYS A 289 20.72 17.78 4.49
C LYS A 289 19.84 17.28 3.38
N THR A 290 19.13 18.20 2.74
CA THR A 290 18.25 17.92 1.61
C THR A 290 18.95 18.17 0.28
N THR A 291 18.49 17.47 -0.76
CA THR A 291 18.92 17.60 -2.14
C THR A 291 17.71 17.78 -3.06
N LEU A 292 17.93 17.82 -4.37
CA LEU A 292 16.85 17.77 -5.34
C LEU A 292 16.13 16.41 -5.29
N PRO A 293 14.81 16.37 -5.55
CA PRO A 293 13.98 15.14 -5.45
C PRO A 293 14.48 13.95 -6.25
N ASN A 294 15.25 14.19 -7.32
CA ASN A 294 15.82 13.14 -8.18
C ASN A 294 17.29 12.80 -7.87
N LYS A 295 17.91 13.40 -6.84
CA LYS A 295 19.35 13.21 -6.53
C LYS A 295 19.63 12.69 -5.14
N GLY A 296 18.64 12.56 -4.30
CA GLY A 296 18.76 12.08 -2.94
C GLY A 296 17.62 12.57 -2.06
N LYS A 297 17.78 12.48 -0.75
CA LYS A 297 16.75 12.88 0.21
C LYS A 297 16.38 14.35 0.06
N ASN A 298 15.09 14.63 -0.13
CA ASN A 298 14.54 15.99 -0.26
C ASN A 298 13.74 16.45 0.97
N SER A 299 13.36 15.57 1.89
CA SER A 299 12.76 15.90 3.19
C SER A 299 13.84 16.01 4.27
N PRO A 300 13.85 17.04 5.12
CA PRO A 300 14.78 17.15 6.23
C PRO A 300 14.48 16.20 7.39
N THR A 301 13.24 15.69 7.50
CA THR A 301 12.88 14.76 8.58
C THR A 301 13.41 13.36 8.30
N PRO A 302 14.22 12.78 9.20
CA PRO A 302 14.63 11.39 9.07
C PRO A 302 13.45 10.43 9.20
N LEU A 303 13.44 9.39 8.37
CA LEU A 303 12.42 8.34 8.43
C LEU A 303 13.09 6.97 8.31
N GLN A 304 12.70 6.06 9.19
CA GLN A 304 13.07 4.66 9.11
C GLN A 304 11.81 3.79 9.04
N ASP A 305 11.73 2.98 8.02
CA ASP A 305 10.70 1.97 7.84
C ASP A 305 11.28 0.70 7.22
N VAL A 306 10.56 -0.42 7.31
CA VAL A 306 10.98 -1.70 6.75
C VAL A 306 9.87 -2.25 5.86
N SER A 307 10.19 -2.40 4.59
CA SER A 307 9.34 -3.08 3.60
C SER A 307 9.88 -4.48 3.30
N SER A 308 9.20 -5.22 2.48
CA SER A 308 9.67 -6.54 2.04
C SER A 308 9.29 -6.85 0.60
N ILE A 309 10.12 -7.67 -0.06
CA ILE A 309 9.80 -8.34 -1.31
C ILE A 309 9.73 -9.84 -1.09
N VAL A 310 8.77 -10.50 -1.71
CA VAL A 310 8.46 -11.92 -1.56
C VAL A 310 8.18 -12.58 -2.89
N THR A 311 8.45 -13.89 -2.98
CA THR A 311 7.97 -14.78 -4.05
C THR A 311 7.32 -16.03 -3.43
N GLY A 312 6.67 -16.85 -4.24
CA GLY A 312 6.07 -18.10 -3.78
C GLY A 312 4.58 -18.01 -3.48
N GLN A 313 4.07 -19.01 -2.79
CA GLN A 313 2.63 -19.21 -2.60
C GLN A 313 1.91 -18.04 -1.89
N VAL A 314 2.63 -17.25 -1.12
CA VAL A 314 2.13 -16.05 -0.45
C VAL A 314 1.58 -15.00 -1.41
N LEU A 315 2.02 -15.01 -2.68
CA LEU A 315 1.54 -14.08 -3.71
C LEU A 315 0.05 -14.23 -3.97
N TRP A 316 -0.48 -15.45 -3.85
CA TRP A 316 -1.91 -15.68 -3.98
C TRP A 316 -2.73 -14.94 -2.92
N ASP A 317 -2.26 -14.92 -1.68
CA ASP A 317 -2.93 -14.21 -0.58
C ASP A 317 -2.87 -12.68 -0.76
N ILE A 318 -1.74 -12.14 -1.23
CA ILE A 318 -1.58 -10.72 -1.57
C ILE A 318 -2.54 -10.37 -2.72
N ASN A 319 -2.62 -11.22 -3.75
CA ASN A 319 -3.55 -11.04 -4.86
C ASN A 319 -5.01 -11.07 -4.41
N HIS A 320 -5.37 -12.00 -3.51
CA HIS A 320 -6.73 -12.05 -2.95
C HIS A 320 -7.10 -10.71 -2.29
N ASN A 321 -6.20 -10.15 -1.48
CA ASN A 321 -6.40 -8.84 -0.85
C ASN A 321 -6.57 -7.71 -1.87
N PHE A 322 -5.73 -7.71 -2.92
CA PHE A 322 -5.82 -6.71 -3.99
C PHE A 322 -7.14 -6.83 -4.77
N CYS A 323 -7.45 -8.02 -5.28
CA CYS A 323 -8.63 -8.26 -6.10
C CYS A 323 -9.92 -7.94 -5.36
N GLN A 324 -10.07 -8.38 -4.11
CA GLN A 324 -11.24 -8.08 -3.30
C GLN A 324 -11.42 -6.56 -3.10
N SER A 325 -10.32 -5.85 -2.87
CA SER A 325 -10.37 -4.39 -2.69
C SER A 325 -10.66 -3.67 -4.01
N TRP A 326 -10.08 -4.14 -5.12
CA TRP A 326 -10.26 -3.57 -6.45
C TRP A 326 -11.68 -3.70 -6.97
N ASP A 327 -12.26 -4.91 -6.89
CA ASP A 327 -13.59 -5.20 -7.42
C ASP A 327 -14.71 -4.48 -6.66
N ARG A 328 -14.47 -4.12 -5.40
CA ARG A 328 -15.42 -3.32 -4.59
C ARG A 328 -15.54 -1.86 -5.01
N GLN A 329 -14.55 -1.31 -5.73
CA GLN A 329 -14.58 0.09 -6.10
C GLN A 329 -15.38 0.31 -7.38
N ASN A 330 -16.60 0.86 -7.27
CA ASN A 330 -17.39 1.27 -8.42
C ASN A 330 -16.78 2.51 -9.07
N ASN A 331 -16.50 2.41 -10.36
CA ASN A 331 -15.80 3.42 -11.17
C ASN A 331 -16.62 4.69 -11.50
N LYS A 332 -17.63 5.06 -10.73
CA LYS A 332 -18.45 6.24 -11.03
C LYS A 332 -17.68 7.57 -11.06
N GLN A 333 -16.42 7.57 -10.63
CA GLN A 333 -15.65 8.80 -10.44
C GLN A 333 -14.53 9.02 -11.49
N TRP A 334 -14.13 7.97 -12.23
CA TRP A 334 -12.96 8.00 -13.09
C TRP A 334 -13.23 7.27 -14.40
N GLY A 335 -13.70 8.01 -15.41
CA GLY A 335 -13.89 7.48 -16.75
C GLY A 335 -15.22 6.76 -16.97
N LYS A 336 -15.63 6.76 -18.23
CA LYS A 336 -16.96 6.31 -18.66
C LYS A 336 -17.07 4.80 -18.82
N ASP A 337 -15.94 4.06 -18.79
CA ASP A 337 -15.95 2.60 -18.95
C ASP A 337 -15.10 1.92 -17.88
N PRO A 338 -15.70 1.04 -17.08
CA PRO A 338 -14.99 0.15 -16.19
C PRO A 338 -14.32 -0.96 -17.02
N VAL A 339 -13.14 -0.67 -17.54
CA VAL A 339 -12.42 -1.60 -18.43
C VAL A 339 -11.97 -2.87 -17.69
N ASP A 340 -11.92 -2.86 -16.37
CA ASP A 340 -11.41 -3.98 -15.59
C ASP A 340 -12.21 -4.24 -14.30
N ILE A 341 -13.53 -4.44 -14.46
CA ILE A 341 -14.40 -4.92 -13.39
C ILE A 341 -14.24 -6.44 -13.31
N GLY A 342 -14.09 -6.96 -12.07
CA GLY A 342 -14.07 -8.43 -11.87
C GLY A 342 -12.70 -9.05 -12.16
N ILE A 343 -11.61 -8.41 -11.72
CA ILE A 343 -10.27 -9.00 -11.80
C ILE A 343 -10.18 -10.34 -11.03
N THR A 344 -10.96 -10.49 -9.96
CA THR A 344 -11.07 -11.76 -9.22
C THR A 344 -11.46 -12.90 -10.15
N GLY A 345 -12.48 -12.69 -10.99
CA GLY A 345 -12.91 -13.71 -11.96
C GLY A 345 -11.85 -14.03 -13.01
N LYS A 346 -11.10 -13.03 -13.47
CA LYS A 346 -10.03 -13.23 -14.45
C LYS A 346 -8.84 -14.01 -13.88
N ARG A 347 -8.61 -13.94 -12.58
CA ARG A 347 -7.50 -14.58 -11.88
C ARG A 347 -7.88 -15.85 -11.11
N GLN A 348 -9.14 -16.30 -11.20
CA GLN A 348 -9.61 -17.47 -10.46
C GLN A 348 -8.93 -18.80 -10.83
N SER A 349 -8.34 -18.87 -12.03
CA SER A 349 -7.58 -20.05 -12.47
C SER A 349 -6.21 -20.17 -11.79
N PHE A 350 -5.69 -19.10 -11.20
CA PHE A 350 -4.44 -19.12 -10.48
C PHE A 350 -4.66 -19.57 -9.04
N THR A 351 -4.01 -20.65 -8.65
CA THR A 351 -4.01 -21.19 -7.28
C THR A 351 -2.65 -21.01 -6.63
N ARG A 352 -2.54 -21.19 -5.32
CA ARG A 352 -1.26 -21.09 -4.60
C ARG A 352 -0.18 -21.99 -5.19
N ASP A 353 -0.52 -23.18 -5.64
CA ASP A 353 0.43 -24.18 -6.15
C ASP A 353 1.13 -23.75 -7.44
N HIS A 354 0.59 -22.75 -8.16
CA HIS A 354 1.26 -22.18 -9.32
C HIS A 354 2.50 -21.36 -8.92
N TYR A 355 2.55 -20.81 -7.71
CA TYR A 355 3.61 -19.93 -7.26
C TYR A 355 4.60 -20.68 -6.38
N GLN A 356 5.75 -21.01 -6.93
CA GLN A 356 6.83 -21.62 -6.16
C GLN A 356 7.79 -20.55 -5.65
N PRO A 357 8.36 -20.70 -4.43
CA PRO A 357 9.44 -19.84 -3.98
C PRO A 357 10.59 -19.82 -4.99
N ASN A 358 10.98 -18.63 -5.44
CA ASN A 358 12.03 -18.46 -6.44
C ASN A 358 13.16 -17.57 -5.90
N PRO A 359 14.19 -18.13 -5.23
CA PRO A 359 15.31 -17.36 -4.70
C PRO A 359 16.13 -16.65 -5.78
N SER A 360 16.19 -17.20 -7.01
CA SER A 360 16.94 -16.59 -8.12
C SER A 360 16.28 -15.30 -8.63
N LEU A 361 15.00 -15.12 -8.36
CA LEU A 361 14.28 -13.93 -8.81
C LEU A 361 14.59 -12.71 -7.95
N VAL A 362 14.97 -12.90 -6.69
CA VAL A 362 15.27 -11.83 -5.73
C VAL A 362 16.57 -12.13 -5.01
N ASP A 363 17.63 -11.39 -5.35
CA ASP A 363 18.94 -11.54 -4.73
C ASP A 363 18.87 -11.39 -3.20
N ASP A 364 19.66 -12.15 -2.47
CA ASP A 364 19.74 -12.17 -1.01
C ASP A 364 18.44 -12.57 -0.29
N SER A 365 17.40 -13.00 -1.00
CA SER A 365 16.18 -13.49 -0.37
C SER A 365 16.43 -14.80 0.38
N LYS A 366 15.65 -15.02 1.44
CA LYS A 366 15.73 -16.22 2.28
C LYS A 366 14.45 -17.04 2.10
N LEU A 367 14.64 -18.35 2.02
CA LEU A 367 13.52 -19.29 2.01
C LEU A 367 12.88 -19.33 3.40
N VAL A 368 11.57 -19.13 3.46
CA VAL A 368 10.80 -19.02 4.70
C VAL A 368 9.43 -19.68 4.55
N MET A 369 8.77 -19.88 5.69
CA MET A 369 7.32 -20.00 5.73
C MET A 369 6.73 -18.64 6.05
N ALA A 370 5.76 -18.18 5.26
CA ALA A 370 5.11 -16.90 5.43
C ALA A 370 3.59 -17.03 5.49
N GLN A 371 2.93 -16.14 6.18
CA GLN A 371 1.48 -16.04 6.25
C GLN A 371 1.05 -14.60 6.10
N ILE A 372 0.12 -14.31 5.20
CA ILE A 372 -0.52 -13.00 5.12
C ILE A 372 -1.68 -12.95 6.10
N VAL A 373 -1.63 -12.01 7.00
CA VAL A 373 -2.72 -11.66 7.92
C VAL A 373 -3.12 -10.22 7.69
N ARG A 374 -4.41 -9.91 7.83
CA ARG A 374 -4.89 -8.56 7.55
C ARG A 374 -6.00 -8.14 8.52
N THR A 375 -6.20 -6.84 8.59
CA THR A 375 -7.43 -6.24 9.11
C THR A 375 -8.27 -5.78 7.93
N TYR A 376 -9.54 -6.17 7.89
CA TYR A 376 -10.44 -5.84 6.80
C TYR A 376 -11.85 -5.58 7.33
N ASP A 377 -12.61 -4.69 6.68
CA ASP A 377 -13.89 -4.21 7.20
C ASP A 377 -15.09 -5.08 6.80
N GLN A 378 -15.07 -5.63 5.58
CA GLN A 378 -16.17 -6.47 5.07
C GLN A 378 -15.64 -7.61 4.17
N PRO A 379 -15.63 -8.87 4.63
CA PRO A 379 -16.03 -9.31 5.97
C PRO A 379 -15.14 -8.72 7.07
N ASN A 380 -15.61 -8.69 8.31
CA ASN A 380 -14.82 -8.19 9.44
C ASN A 380 -13.68 -9.18 9.75
N ILE A 381 -12.46 -8.81 9.39
CA ILE A 381 -11.23 -9.58 9.61
C ILE A 381 -10.34 -8.83 10.59
N GLU A 382 -9.97 -9.50 11.67
CA GLU A 382 -9.14 -8.94 12.75
C GLU A 382 -7.85 -9.77 12.96
N ASP A 383 -7.33 -10.38 11.92
CA ASP A 383 -6.26 -11.37 12.06
C ASP A 383 -4.94 -10.76 12.54
N ILE A 384 -4.64 -9.52 12.18
CA ILE A 384 -3.46 -8.81 12.71
C ILE A 384 -3.54 -8.73 14.24
N MET A 385 -4.67 -8.30 14.79
CA MET A 385 -4.85 -8.22 16.24
C MET A 385 -4.74 -9.60 16.89
N LYS A 386 -5.36 -10.62 16.29
CA LYS A 386 -5.32 -11.99 16.83
C LYS A 386 -3.89 -12.54 16.87
N VAL A 387 -3.08 -12.31 15.84
CA VAL A 387 -1.69 -12.79 15.82
C VAL A 387 -0.83 -12.06 16.85
N TYR A 388 -1.01 -10.74 17.01
CA TYR A 388 -0.31 -9.98 18.05
C TYR A 388 -0.65 -10.52 19.46
N LEU A 389 -1.93 -10.62 19.80
CA LEU A 389 -2.38 -11.12 21.10
C LEU A 389 -1.90 -12.55 21.37
N LYS A 390 -1.92 -13.41 20.35
CA LYS A 390 -1.40 -14.77 20.47
C LYS A 390 0.10 -14.77 20.78
N ASN A 391 0.89 -14.00 20.01
CA ASN A 391 2.34 -13.99 20.15
C ASN A 391 2.79 -13.37 21.48
N ILE A 392 2.13 -12.29 21.93
CA ILE A 392 2.34 -11.71 23.27
C ILE A 392 2.12 -12.76 24.36
N LYS A 393 1.02 -13.53 24.30
CA LYS A 393 0.72 -14.58 25.28
C LYS A 393 1.74 -15.73 25.29
N GLN A 394 2.38 -16.00 24.17
CA GLN A 394 3.36 -17.07 24.02
C GLN A 394 4.79 -16.66 24.38
N THR A 395 5.02 -15.36 24.52
CA THR A 395 6.35 -14.82 24.81
C THR A 395 6.77 -15.21 26.24
N THR A 396 8.00 -15.72 26.35
CA THR A 396 8.55 -16.21 27.64
C THR A 396 9.74 -15.39 28.14
N SER A 397 10.32 -14.54 27.31
CA SER A 397 11.55 -13.82 27.65
C SER A 397 11.40 -12.30 27.55
N TYR A 398 11.14 -11.77 26.36
CA TYR A 398 10.96 -10.34 26.15
C TYR A 398 10.12 -10.05 24.91
N ILE A 399 9.55 -8.85 24.86
CA ILE A 399 8.85 -8.29 23.70
C ILE A 399 9.56 -7.00 23.33
N TYR A 400 9.96 -6.89 22.07
CA TYR A 400 10.43 -5.66 21.48
C TYR A 400 9.42 -5.17 20.45
N THR A 401 9.02 -3.90 20.53
CA THR A 401 8.10 -3.27 19.59
C THR A 401 8.59 -1.88 19.25
N GLU A 402 8.71 -1.61 17.96
CA GLU A 402 9.00 -0.28 17.42
C GLU A 402 7.86 0.13 16.49
N LYS A 403 7.18 1.20 16.83
CA LYS A 403 6.03 1.68 16.07
C LYS A 403 5.78 3.17 16.31
N SER A 404 5.36 3.89 15.28
CA SER A 404 5.03 5.33 15.35
C SER A 404 3.85 5.63 16.28
N VAL A 405 2.87 4.71 16.35
CA VAL A 405 1.71 4.82 17.25
C VAL A 405 1.47 3.47 17.91
N PHE A 406 1.48 3.46 19.24
CA PHE A 406 1.22 2.27 20.04
C PHE A 406 0.12 2.54 21.08
N SER A 407 -0.96 1.78 21.04
CA SER A 407 -2.06 1.88 22.02
C SER A 407 -2.00 0.73 23.00
N PHE A 408 -1.82 1.05 24.29
CA PHE A 408 -1.84 0.09 25.38
C PHE A 408 -3.22 -0.46 25.72
N SER A 409 -4.29 0.16 25.27
CA SER A 409 -5.66 -0.26 25.59
C SER A 409 -6.01 -1.68 25.16
N ALA A 410 -5.33 -2.20 24.13
CA ALA A 410 -5.50 -3.60 23.70
C ALA A 410 -4.64 -4.60 24.48
N ILE A 411 -3.60 -4.16 25.18
CA ILE A 411 -2.61 -4.99 25.88
C ILE A 411 -2.80 -4.94 27.39
N GLY A 412 -3.20 -3.80 27.95
CA GLY A 412 -3.28 -3.56 29.40
C GLY A 412 -4.23 -4.46 30.17
N GLU A 413 -5.18 -5.09 29.52
CA GLU A 413 -6.12 -6.01 30.20
C GLU A 413 -5.65 -7.48 30.26
N ARG A 414 -4.45 -7.82 29.76
CA ARG A 414 -4.04 -9.22 29.62
C ARG A 414 -2.60 -9.56 30.02
N VAL A 415 -1.89 -8.64 30.62
CA VAL A 415 -0.51 -8.87 31.12
C VAL A 415 -0.48 -9.18 32.63
N TYR A 416 -1.62 -9.37 33.29
CA TYR A 416 -1.73 -9.84 34.67
C TYR A 416 -2.08 -11.31 34.75
#